data_6c0580dde87d7428964d6939aadbcc10
#
_entry.id   6c0580dde87d7428964d6939aadbcc10
#
_cell.length_a   1.000
_cell.length_b   1.000
_cell.length_c   1.000
_cell.angle_alpha   90.00
_cell.angle_beta   90.00
_cell.angle_gamma   90.00
#
_symmetry.space_group_name_H-M   'P 1'
#
loop_
_entity.id
_entity.type
_entity.pdbx_description
1 polymer ?
#
loop_
_entity_poly.entity_id
_entity_poly.type
_entity_poly.pdbx_seq_one_letter_code
_entity_poly.pdbx_strand_id
1 'polypeptide(L)'
;MADRKLFALVSTLIGISIILTYTLSAYTTILFGVNEFHFAIRQTLFGFISIFTIWILAQGDPDKLLAPIGFTLFIGSAVLMIAMPFLPEYLVSAVGGAKRWIKLFGFSLAPVEFFKVGFVYFLAWSFSRKLGHHGGMGIKQEYIRFAPYGVVFIGAMFVIAFVQNDLGQVVVLGLTLLFLLMFAGSSFRFFLTLLLGALMFFLFFIFTAEHRIIRIKSWWALAQNSVLELFPASIAEQLRVPTEVEPYQIGHSLNAIHNGGLFGTGIANGTFKLGFLSEVHTDFVLAGLAEEFGFIGVLFVVFIFMWMIQRIFKIANRSDDSTIYLFSLGVGLLLSFAFLVNAYGISGITPIKGISVPFLSYGGSSILAASFAIGMVLMASKKAKMN
;
A
#
# COMPACT_ATOMS: atom_id res chain seq x y z
N MET A 1 -23.74 11.24 -12.47
CA MET A 1 -22.56 10.98 -13.33
C MET A 1 -21.37 10.60 -12.44
N ALA A 2 -20.45 9.75 -12.92
CA ALA A 2 -19.22 9.43 -12.16
C ALA A 2 -18.32 10.68 -12.00
N ASP A 3 -17.51 10.72 -10.94
CA ASP A 3 -16.64 11.86 -10.63
C ASP A 3 -15.49 11.99 -11.62
N ARG A 4 -15.63 12.92 -12.60
CA ARG A 4 -14.62 13.17 -13.63
C ARG A 4 -13.29 13.68 -13.06
N LYS A 5 -13.31 14.41 -11.93
CA LYS A 5 -12.08 14.94 -11.32
C LYS A 5 -11.24 13.81 -10.75
N LEU A 6 -11.86 12.85 -10.06
CA LEU A 6 -11.15 11.67 -9.55
C LEU A 6 -10.54 10.86 -10.71
N PHE A 7 -11.27 10.65 -11.80
CA PHE A 7 -10.75 9.96 -12.98
C PHE A 7 -9.53 10.67 -13.56
N ALA A 8 -9.59 12.00 -13.74
CA ALA A 8 -8.48 12.78 -14.28
C ALA A 8 -7.24 12.72 -13.38
N LEU A 9 -7.41 12.88 -12.04
CA LEU A 9 -6.30 12.82 -11.08
C LEU A 9 -5.55 11.49 -11.13
N VAL A 10 -6.30 10.37 -11.15
CA VAL A 10 -5.70 9.04 -11.25
C VAL A 10 -5.00 8.83 -12.58
N SER A 11 -5.60 9.26 -13.69
CA SER A 11 -4.98 9.17 -15.02
C SER A 11 -3.69 9.99 -15.09
N THR A 12 -3.63 11.15 -14.42
CA THR A 12 -2.42 11.97 -14.32
C THR A 12 -1.32 11.25 -13.53
N LEU A 13 -1.65 10.63 -12.36
CA LEU A 13 -0.68 9.86 -11.60
C LEU A 13 -0.13 8.67 -12.40
N ILE A 14 -0.99 7.96 -13.13
CA ILE A 14 -0.57 6.88 -14.04
C ILE A 14 0.38 7.41 -15.12
N GLY A 15 0.08 8.57 -15.73
CA GLY A 15 0.96 9.22 -16.69
C GLY A 15 2.34 9.56 -16.10
N ILE A 16 2.38 10.11 -14.90
CA ILE A 16 3.62 10.40 -14.17
C ILE A 16 4.39 9.09 -13.90
N SER A 17 3.71 8.01 -13.51
CA SER A 17 4.36 6.72 -13.23
C SER A 17 5.07 6.14 -14.45
N ILE A 18 4.54 6.33 -15.65
CA ILE A 18 5.18 5.86 -16.90
C ILE A 18 6.51 6.57 -17.11
N ILE A 19 6.52 7.90 -16.92
CA ILE A 19 7.74 8.71 -17.03
C ILE A 19 8.77 8.28 -15.98
N LEU A 20 8.35 8.17 -14.71
CA LEU A 20 9.23 7.74 -13.62
C LEU A 20 9.77 6.33 -13.84
N THR A 21 8.94 5.40 -14.32
CA THR A 21 9.39 4.04 -14.60
C THR A 21 10.50 4.04 -15.66
N TYR A 22 10.36 4.85 -16.72
CA TYR A 22 11.39 4.96 -17.76
C TYR A 22 12.70 5.50 -17.20
N THR A 23 12.66 6.63 -16.48
CA THR A 23 13.88 7.28 -16.00
C THR A 23 14.56 6.50 -14.86
N LEU A 24 13.80 5.86 -13.99
CA LEU A 24 14.31 5.18 -12.80
C LEU A 24 14.70 3.71 -13.03
N SER A 25 14.29 3.09 -14.15
CA SER A 25 14.63 1.68 -14.44
C SER A 25 15.93 1.50 -15.24
N ALA A 26 16.63 2.57 -15.60
CA ALA A 26 17.78 2.53 -16.50
C ALA A 26 18.86 1.52 -16.07
N TYR A 27 19.26 1.50 -14.80
CA TYR A 27 20.24 0.54 -14.29
C TYR A 27 19.70 -0.90 -14.29
N THR A 28 18.45 -1.07 -13.91
CA THR A 28 17.79 -2.38 -13.84
C THR A 28 17.72 -3.04 -15.23
N THR A 29 17.50 -2.24 -16.29
CA THR A 29 17.52 -2.77 -17.67
C THR A 29 18.88 -3.28 -18.08
N ILE A 30 19.95 -2.58 -17.70
CA ILE A 30 21.35 -3.01 -17.93
C ILE A 30 21.66 -4.28 -17.14
N LEU A 31 21.29 -4.32 -15.84
CA LEU A 31 21.55 -5.44 -14.95
C LEU A 31 20.89 -6.74 -15.44
N PHE A 32 19.66 -6.66 -15.95
CA PHE A 32 18.94 -7.83 -16.49
C PHE A 32 19.20 -8.09 -17.97
N GLY A 33 20.01 -7.27 -18.65
CA GLY A 33 20.30 -7.43 -20.08
C GLY A 33 19.06 -7.31 -20.98
N VAL A 34 18.07 -6.52 -20.57
CA VAL A 34 16.82 -6.31 -21.31
C VAL A 34 16.87 -4.97 -22.06
N ASN A 35 15.95 -4.80 -23.02
CA ASN A 35 15.81 -3.55 -23.75
C ASN A 35 15.54 -2.38 -22.79
N GLU A 36 16.09 -1.20 -23.08
CA GLU A 36 15.96 0.02 -22.28
C GLU A 36 14.50 0.43 -22.04
N PHE A 37 13.58 0.14 -22.96
CA PHE A 37 12.16 0.42 -22.84
C PHE A 37 11.36 -0.70 -22.18
N HIS A 38 11.99 -1.81 -21.76
CA HIS A 38 11.27 -2.99 -21.26
C HIS A 38 10.27 -2.68 -20.15
N PHE A 39 10.71 -1.97 -19.12
CA PHE A 39 9.86 -1.61 -17.98
C PHE A 39 8.84 -0.53 -18.34
N ALA A 40 9.26 0.47 -19.14
CA ALA A 40 8.40 1.55 -19.60
C ALA A 40 7.26 1.04 -20.49
N ILE A 41 7.53 0.13 -21.45
CA ILE A 41 6.50 -0.47 -22.31
C ILE A 41 5.49 -1.24 -21.43
N ARG A 42 5.95 -2.03 -20.49
CA ARG A 42 5.06 -2.77 -19.58
C ARG A 42 4.22 -1.84 -18.72
N GLN A 43 4.82 -0.80 -18.14
CA GLN A 43 4.09 0.18 -17.33
C GLN A 43 3.07 0.95 -18.18
N THR A 44 3.41 1.30 -19.41
CA THR A 44 2.50 1.94 -20.36
C THR A 44 1.31 1.04 -20.69
N LEU A 45 1.57 -0.23 -20.99
CA LEU A 45 0.51 -1.21 -21.27
C LEU A 45 -0.45 -1.37 -20.08
N PHE A 46 0.10 -1.59 -18.88
CA PHE A 46 -0.71 -1.71 -17.67
C PHE A 46 -1.40 -0.38 -17.32
N GLY A 47 -0.78 0.76 -17.59
CA GLY A 47 -1.38 2.08 -17.43
C GLY A 47 -2.63 2.26 -18.30
N PHE A 48 -2.54 1.92 -19.59
CA PHE A 48 -3.71 1.96 -20.49
C PHE A 48 -4.82 0.97 -20.07
N ILE A 49 -4.46 -0.27 -19.76
CA ILE A 49 -5.41 -1.27 -19.25
C ILE A 49 -6.09 -0.75 -17.97
N SER A 50 -5.34 -0.12 -17.07
CA SER A 50 -5.81 0.46 -15.83
C SER A 50 -6.80 1.60 -16.06
N ILE A 51 -6.47 2.57 -16.91
CA ILE A 51 -7.37 3.69 -17.27
C ILE A 51 -8.65 3.16 -17.92
N PHE A 52 -8.53 2.17 -18.81
CA PHE A 52 -9.67 1.53 -19.46
C PHE A 52 -10.55 0.77 -18.44
N THR A 53 -9.93 0.03 -17.51
CA THR A 53 -10.63 -0.66 -16.41
C THR A 53 -11.41 0.32 -15.54
N ILE A 54 -10.79 1.44 -15.15
CA ILE A 54 -11.45 2.50 -14.38
C ILE A 54 -12.63 3.06 -15.15
N TRP A 55 -12.46 3.33 -16.44
CA TRP A 55 -13.49 3.89 -17.30
C TRP A 55 -14.69 2.94 -17.48
N ILE A 56 -14.46 1.64 -17.72
CA ILE A 56 -15.51 0.63 -17.82
C ILE A 56 -16.27 0.52 -16.50
N LEU A 57 -15.57 0.34 -15.37
CA LEU A 57 -16.19 0.19 -14.07
C LEU A 57 -16.99 1.43 -13.68
N ALA A 58 -16.51 2.61 -14.01
CA ALA A 58 -17.22 3.86 -13.78
C ALA A 58 -18.57 3.94 -14.50
N GLN A 59 -18.78 3.18 -15.58
CA GLN A 59 -20.07 3.11 -16.29
C GLN A 59 -21.06 2.13 -15.65
N GLY A 60 -20.57 1.19 -14.85
CA GLY A 60 -21.35 0.13 -14.20
C GLY A 60 -22.44 0.67 -13.27
N ASP A 61 -23.45 -0.14 -13.05
CA ASP A 61 -24.52 0.11 -12.06
C ASP A 61 -24.03 -0.37 -10.68
N PRO A 62 -23.93 0.52 -9.67
CA PRO A 62 -23.41 0.13 -8.34
C PRO A 62 -24.30 -0.91 -7.66
N ASP A 63 -25.61 -0.91 -7.87
CA ASP A 63 -26.51 -1.87 -7.23
C ASP A 63 -26.32 -3.31 -7.74
N LYS A 64 -25.92 -3.44 -9.01
CA LYS A 64 -25.76 -4.73 -9.65
C LYS A 64 -24.35 -5.27 -9.61
N LEU A 65 -23.35 -4.39 -9.70
CA LEU A 65 -21.96 -4.80 -9.97
C LEU A 65 -21.03 -4.65 -8.77
N LEU A 66 -21.31 -3.75 -7.82
CA LEU A 66 -20.39 -3.48 -6.72
C LEU A 66 -20.18 -4.71 -5.84
N ALA A 67 -21.26 -5.40 -5.47
CA ALA A 67 -21.19 -6.59 -4.63
C ALA A 67 -20.54 -7.80 -5.36
N PRO A 68 -20.96 -8.20 -6.56
CA PRO A 68 -20.31 -9.30 -7.27
C PRO A 68 -18.82 -9.07 -7.48
N ILE A 69 -18.41 -7.87 -7.92
CA ILE A 69 -16.99 -7.56 -8.14
C ILE A 69 -16.22 -7.62 -6.81
N GLY A 70 -16.75 -6.98 -5.76
CA GLY A 70 -16.09 -6.96 -4.45
C GLY A 70 -15.89 -8.35 -3.86
N PHE A 71 -16.91 -9.21 -3.91
CA PHE A 71 -16.80 -10.59 -3.42
C PHE A 71 -15.94 -11.48 -4.33
N THR A 72 -15.97 -11.29 -5.64
CA THR A 72 -15.08 -12.00 -6.56
C THR A 72 -13.62 -11.67 -6.29
N LEU A 73 -13.31 -10.39 -6.10
CA LEU A 73 -11.96 -9.96 -5.72
C LEU A 73 -11.54 -10.55 -4.36
N PHE A 74 -12.45 -10.58 -3.38
CA PHE A 74 -12.15 -11.12 -2.05
C PHE A 74 -11.92 -12.63 -2.09
N ILE A 75 -12.92 -13.40 -2.54
CA ILE A 75 -12.90 -14.87 -2.51
C ILE A 75 -11.90 -15.40 -3.53
N GLY A 76 -11.93 -14.90 -4.77
CA GLY A 76 -11.05 -15.36 -5.84
C GLY A 76 -9.57 -15.15 -5.50
N SER A 77 -9.21 -13.97 -4.97
CA SER A 77 -7.83 -13.72 -4.56
C SER A 77 -7.43 -14.54 -3.33
N ALA A 78 -8.34 -14.73 -2.35
CA ALA A 78 -8.07 -15.56 -1.18
C ALA A 78 -7.79 -17.02 -1.60
N VAL A 79 -8.59 -17.58 -2.50
CA VAL A 79 -8.38 -18.92 -3.05
C VAL A 79 -7.04 -19.01 -3.77
N LEU A 80 -6.70 -18.02 -4.60
CA LEU A 80 -5.39 -17.98 -5.28
C LEU A 80 -4.25 -17.91 -4.28
N MET A 81 -4.34 -17.07 -3.23
CA MET A 81 -3.29 -16.95 -2.20
C MET A 81 -3.07 -18.27 -1.45
N ILE A 82 -4.15 -18.98 -1.11
CA ILE A 82 -4.08 -20.27 -0.41
C ILE A 82 -3.54 -21.36 -1.36
N ALA A 83 -3.87 -21.31 -2.65
CA ALA A 83 -3.41 -22.28 -3.64
C ALA A 83 -1.94 -22.12 -4.03
N MET A 84 -1.36 -20.90 -3.93
CA MET A 84 0.01 -20.61 -4.39
C MET A 84 1.10 -21.56 -3.88
N PRO A 85 1.14 -22.00 -2.62
CA PRO A 85 2.12 -22.96 -2.13
C PRO A 85 2.10 -24.31 -2.88
N PHE A 86 0.93 -24.70 -3.36
CA PHE A 86 0.68 -25.99 -4.03
C PHE A 86 0.85 -25.93 -5.55
N LEU A 87 0.99 -24.72 -6.12
CA LEU A 87 1.18 -24.55 -7.55
C LEU A 87 2.62 -24.91 -7.96
N PRO A 88 2.79 -25.48 -9.18
CA PRO A 88 4.11 -25.84 -9.72
C PRO A 88 5.01 -24.61 -9.87
N GLU A 89 6.33 -24.82 -9.77
CA GLU A 89 7.33 -23.75 -9.78
C GLU A 89 7.36 -22.90 -11.05
N TYR A 90 6.97 -23.47 -12.19
CA TYR A 90 6.87 -22.68 -13.42
C TYR A 90 5.75 -21.63 -13.39
N LEU A 91 4.72 -21.83 -12.57
CA LEU A 91 3.65 -20.85 -12.32
C LEU A 91 3.99 -19.91 -11.16
N VAL A 92 4.61 -20.43 -10.07
CA VAL A 92 4.85 -19.64 -8.85
C VAL A 92 6.29 -19.89 -8.38
N SER A 93 7.23 -19.08 -8.88
CA SER A 93 8.62 -19.15 -8.40
C SER A 93 8.77 -18.39 -7.09
N ALA A 94 9.58 -18.95 -6.19
CA ALA A 94 10.00 -18.27 -4.98
C ALA A 94 11.03 -17.18 -5.32
N VAL A 95 10.76 -15.95 -4.91
CA VAL A 95 11.71 -14.83 -5.01
C VAL A 95 12.00 -14.37 -3.58
N GLY A 96 13.29 -14.38 -3.18
CA GLY A 96 13.67 -14.08 -1.81
C GLY A 96 13.03 -15.00 -0.76
N GLY A 97 12.80 -16.27 -1.09
CA GLY A 97 12.16 -17.27 -0.23
C GLY A 97 10.63 -17.12 -0.08
N ALA A 98 9.99 -16.23 -0.84
CA ALA A 98 8.56 -15.99 -0.77
C ALA A 98 7.87 -16.23 -2.11
N LYS A 99 6.75 -16.92 -2.09
CA LYS A 99 5.86 -17.15 -3.24
C LYS A 99 4.77 -16.06 -3.24
N ARG A 100 4.97 -14.98 -4.00
CA ARG A 100 4.07 -13.80 -4.03
C ARG A 100 3.40 -13.57 -5.37
N TRP A 101 3.96 -14.12 -6.45
CA TRP A 101 3.56 -13.83 -7.82
C TRP A 101 3.24 -15.10 -8.59
N ILE A 102 2.12 -15.08 -9.29
CA ILE A 102 1.73 -16.11 -10.26
C ILE A 102 2.15 -15.61 -11.64
N LYS A 103 2.98 -16.38 -12.34
CA LYS A 103 3.41 -16.08 -13.70
C LYS A 103 2.33 -16.49 -14.69
N LEU A 104 1.75 -15.55 -15.41
CA LEU A 104 0.70 -15.78 -16.43
C LEU A 104 1.11 -15.07 -17.72
N PHE A 105 1.33 -15.83 -18.79
CA PHE A 105 1.54 -15.28 -20.15
C PHE A 105 2.60 -14.14 -20.21
N GLY A 106 3.70 -14.27 -19.48
CA GLY A 106 4.75 -13.25 -19.44
C GLY A 106 4.52 -12.09 -18.46
N PHE A 107 3.43 -12.09 -17.70
CA PHE A 107 3.13 -11.15 -16.63
C PHE A 107 3.16 -11.84 -15.27
N SER A 108 3.35 -11.05 -14.22
CA SER A 108 3.30 -11.54 -12.84
C SER A 108 2.09 -10.96 -12.14
N LEU A 109 1.18 -11.83 -11.69
CA LEU A 109 -0.01 -11.46 -10.91
C LEU A 109 0.29 -11.63 -9.43
N ALA A 110 0.09 -10.58 -8.63
CA ALA A 110 0.14 -10.61 -7.17
C ALA A 110 -1.29 -10.65 -6.60
N PRO A 111 -1.81 -11.83 -6.19
CA PRO A 111 -3.20 -11.93 -5.73
C PRO A 111 -3.50 -11.08 -4.50
N VAL A 112 -2.51 -10.82 -3.63
CA VAL A 112 -2.67 -9.99 -2.44
C VAL A 112 -3.12 -8.57 -2.77
N GLU A 113 -2.72 -8.02 -3.92
CA GLU A 113 -3.13 -6.68 -4.34
C GLU A 113 -4.64 -6.59 -4.56
N PHE A 114 -5.21 -7.57 -5.23
CA PHE A 114 -6.65 -7.69 -5.48
C PHE A 114 -7.41 -8.09 -4.21
N PHE A 115 -6.80 -8.95 -3.38
CA PHE A 115 -7.35 -9.34 -2.09
C PHE A 115 -7.63 -8.13 -1.20
N LYS A 116 -6.70 -7.18 -1.12
CA LYS A 116 -6.87 -5.95 -0.32
C LYS A 116 -8.14 -5.20 -0.67
N VAL A 117 -8.41 -5.03 -1.97
CA VAL A 117 -9.60 -4.32 -2.46
C VAL A 117 -10.89 -5.09 -2.11
N GLY A 118 -10.90 -6.39 -2.39
CA GLY A 118 -12.02 -7.27 -2.05
C GLY A 118 -12.28 -7.35 -0.55
N PHE A 119 -11.21 -7.40 0.26
CA PHE A 119 -11.31 -7.42 1.71
C PHE A 119 -11.89 -6.13 2.28
N VAL A 120 -11.48 -4.97 1.76
CA VAL A 120 -12.09 -3.69 2.13
C VAL A 120 -13.58 -3.66 1.79
N TYR A 121 -13.97 -4.20 0.62
CA TYR A 121 -15.39 -4.32 0.28
C TYR A 121 -16.14 -5.26 1.25
N PHE A 122 -15.58 -6.43 1.53
CA PHE A 122 -16.15 -7.39 2.48
C PHE A 122 -16.36 -6.76 3.86
N LEU A 123 -15.38 -6.02 4.37
CA LEU A 123 -15.49 -5.32 5.65
C LEU A 123 -16.57 -4.24 5.61
N ALA A 124 -16.59 -3.42 4.57
CA ALA A 124 -17.59 -2.36 4.39
C ALA A 124 -19.02 -2.92 4.37
N TRP A 125 -19.24 -3.97 3.57
CA TRP A 125 -20.52 -4.67 3.49
C TRP A 125 -20.93 -5.30 4.82
N SER A 126 -19.98 -5.87 5.54
CA SER A 126 -20.24 -6.53 6.82
C SER A 126 -20.53 -5.53 7.94
N PHE A 127 -19.73 -4.48 8.05
CA PHE A 127 -19.84 -3.48 9.11
C PHE A 127 -21.08 -2.60 8.95
N SER A 128 -21.44 -2.25 7.73
CA SER A 128 -22.67 -1.49 7.46
C SER A 128 -23.92 -2.19 7.98
N ARG A 129 -23.95 -3.53 7.98
CA ARG A 129 -25.11 -4.33 8.40
C ARG A 129 -25.12 -4.68 9.88
N LYS A 130 -23.94 -4.84 10.50
CA LYS A 130 -23.82 -5.40 11.86
C LYS A 130 -23.33 -4.43 12.92
N LEU A 131 -22.56 -3.39 12.54
CA LEU A 131 -22.01 -2.40 13.47
C LEU A 131 -22.68 -1.04 13.37
N GLY A 132 -23.23 -0.68 12.24
CA GLY A 132 -23.62 0.67 11.83
C GLY A 132 -24.77 1.36 12.55
N HIS A 133 -25.38 0.84 13.65
CA HIS A 133 -26.56 1.49 14.25
C HIS A 133 -26.71 1.31 15.78
N HIS A 134 -25.62 1.08 16.50
CA HIS A 134 -25.78 0.70 17.92
C HIS A 134 -24.88 1.52 18.84
N GLY A 135 -25.14 2.81 18.95
CA GLY A 135 -24.64 3.62 20.06
C GLY A 135 -25.09 3.03 21.40
N GLY A 136 -24.13 2.68 22.28
CA GLY A 136 -24.42 2.19 23.63
C GLY A 136 -24.22 0.69 23.87
N MET A 137 -23.65 -0.07 22.93
CA MET A 137 -23.28 -1.46 23.17
C MET A 137 -22.13 -1.57 24.17
N GLY A 138 -22.19 -2.56 25.05
CA GLY A 138 -21.07 -2.91 25.92
C GLY A 138 -19.94 -3.53 25.12
N ILE A 139 -18.69 -3.31 25.52
CA ILE A 139 -17.47 -3.78 24.84
C ILE A 139 -17.48 -5.29 24.54
N LYS A 140 -18.06 -6.11 25.43
CA LYS A 140 -18.21 -7.57 25.25
C LYS A 140 -19.08 -7.90 24.01
N GLN A 141 -20.14 -7.13 23.76
CA GLN A 141 -21.00 -7.34 22.61
C GLN A 141 -20.30 -6.92 21.29
N GLU A 142 -19.47 -5.88 21.34
CA GLU A 142 -18.64 -5.50 20.20
C GLU A 142 -17.66 -6.61 19.82
N TYR A 143 -16.97 -7.23 20.80
CA TYR A 143 -16.10 -8.38 20.56
C TYR A 143 -16.85 -9.58 19.94
N ILE A 144 -18.01 -9.95 20.49
CA ILE A 144 -18.80 -11.08 19.95
C ILE A 144 -19.22 -10.80 18.49
N ARG A 145 -19.62 -9.58 18.18
CA ARG A 145 -20.01 -9.21 16.80
C ARG A 145 -18.82 -9.13 15.86
N PHE A 146 -17.67 -8.70 16.36
CA PHE A 146 -16.44 -8.59 15.57
C PHE A 146 -15.76 -9.95 15.37
N ALA A 147 -15.92 -10.90 16.28
CA ALA A 147 -15.18 -12.17 16.30
C ALA A 147 -15.13 -12.90 14.96
N PRO A 148 -16.23 -13.08 14.17
CA PRO A 148 -16.15 -13.75 12.89
C PRO A 148 -15.27 -13.01 11.87
N TYR A 149 -15.24 -11.67 11.91
CA TYR A 149 -14.40 -10.85 11.04
C TYR A 149 -12.94 -10.86 11.49
N GLY A 150 -12.74 -10.89 12.80
CA GLY A 150 -11.42 -11.07 13.41
C GLY A 150 -10.77 -12.39 13.00
N VAL A 151 -11.53 -13.48 12.97
CA VAL A 151 -11.05 -14.80 12.50
C VAL A 151 -10.64 -14.74 11.04
N VAL A 152 -11.47 -14.17 10.16
CA VAL A 152 -11.14 -13.99 8.73
C VAL A 152 -9.90 -13.12 8.56
N PHE A 153 -9.80 -12.03 9.33
CA PHE A 153 -8.63 -11.15 9.32
C PHE A 153 -7.37 -11.87 9.76
N ILE A 154 -7.40 -12.58 10.90
CA ILE A 154 -6.25 -13.33 11.41
C ILE A 154 -5.82 -14.40 10.41
N GLY A 155 -6.76 -15.13 9.80
CA GLY A 155 -6.47 -16.10 8.76
C GLY A 155 -5.80 -15.47 7.53
N ALA A 156 -6.29 -14.33 7.06
CA ALA A 156 -5.67 -13.59 5.97
C ALA A 156 -4.26 -13.08 6.33
N MET A 157 -4.09 -12.53 7.56
CA MET A 157 -2.80 -12.08 8.05
C MET A 157 -1.79 -13.22 8.16
N PHE A 158 -2.24 -14.40 8.60
CA PHE A 158 -1.41 -15.59 8.64
C PHE A 158 -0.88 -15.97 7.25
N VAL A 159 -1.75 -16.02 6.24
CA VAL A 159 -1.35 -16.32 4.87
C VAL A 159 -0.37 -15.25 4.33
N ILE A 160 -0.65 -13.97 4.53
CA ILE A 160 0.20 -12.89 4.03
C ILE A 160 1.54 -12.85 4.77
N ALA A 161 1.54 -13.00 6.09
CA ALA A 161 2.75 -12.89 6.93
C ALA A 161 3.68 -14.10 6.82
N PHE A 162 3.12 -15.31 6.79
CA PHE A 162 3.92 -16.54 6.85
C PHE A 162 4.07 -17.22 5.49
N VAL A 163 3.01 -17.29 4.68
CA VAL A 163 3.09 -17.94 3.36
C VAL A 163 3.74 -17.02 2.33
N GLN A 164 3.35 -15.74 2.31
CA GLN A 164 3.90 -14.75 1.38
C GLN A 164 5.08 -13.97 1.96
N ASN A 165 5.35 -14.10 3.24
CA ASN A 165 6.42 -13.37 3.96
C ASN A 165 6.36 -11.84 3.72
N ASP A 166 5.16 -11.25 3.71
CA ASP A 166 4.92 -9.83 3.41
C ASP A 166 4.27 -9.08 4.57
N LEU A 167 5.10 -8.63 5.50
CA LEU A 167 4.67 -7.84 6.66
C LEU A 167 4.16 -6.45 6.30
N GLY A 168 4.63 -5.88 5.22
CA GLY A 168 4.19 -4.56 4.79
C GLY A 168 2.70 -4.55 4.51
N GLN A 169 2.21 -5.55 3.77
CA GLN A 169 0.78 -5.68 3.46
C GLN A 169 -0.06 -5.92 4.73
N VAL A 170 0.48 -6.67 5.70
CA VAL A 170 -0.18 -6.88 7.01
C VAL A 170 -0.40 -5.55 7.73
N VAL A 171 0.62 -4.69 7.78
CA VAL A 171 0.53 -3.37 8.41
C VAL A 171 -0.53 -2.50 7.72
N VAL A 172 -0.48 -2.41 6.39
CA VAL A 172 -1.44 -1.60 5.62
C VAL A 172 -2.88 -2.07 5.82
N LEU A 173 -3.12 -3.39 5.74
CA LEU A 173 -4.46 -3.95 5.97
C LEU A 173 -4.92 -3.81 7.41
N GLY A 174 -4.01 -4.01 8.39
CA GLY A 174 -4.31 -3.84 9.81
C GLY A 174 -4.72 -2.43 10.16
N LEU A 175 -3.98 -1.43 9.70
CA LEU A 175 -4.33 -0.02 9.86
C LEU A 175 -5.67 0.29 9.17
N THR A 176 -5.88 -0.19 7.95
CA THR A 176 -7.13 0.02 7.23
C THR A 176 -8.33 -0.56 8.00
N LEU A 177 -8.21 -1.78 8.52
CA LEU A 177 -9.24 -2.42 9.34
C LEU A 177 -9.54 -1.61 10.61
N LEU A 178 -8.51 -1.24 11.38
CA LEU A 178 -8.66 -0.50 12.64
C LEU A 178 -9.39 0.83 12.43
N PHE A 179 -8.97 1.61 11.43
CA PHE A 179 -9.62 2.88 11.16
C PHE A 179 -11.02 2.69 10.57
N LEU A 180 -11.22 1.69 9.72
CA LEU A 180 -12.55 1.40 9.18
C LEU A 180 -13.55 1.00 10.27
N LEU A 181 -13.11 0.24 11.29
CA LEU A 181 -13.92 -0.08 12.48
C LEU A 181 -14.33 1.18 13.24
N MET A 182 -13.41 2.12 13.44
CA MET A 182 -13.69 3.38 14.11
C MET A 182 -14.79 4.17 13.35
N PHE A 183 -14.68 4.27 12.03
CA PHE A 183 -15.67 4.95 11.19
C PHE A 183 -16.98 4.17 11.01
N ALA A 184 -16.98 2.86 11.26
CA ALA A 184 -18.20 2.05 11.30
C ALA A 184 -19.01 2.23 12.60
N GLY A 185 -18.53 3.08 13.53
CA GLY A 185 -19.23 3.42 14.77
C GLY A 185 -18.90 2.51 15.95
N SER A 186 -17.78 1.80 15.93
CA SER A 186 -17.28 1.06 17.11
C SER A 186 -16.89 2.02 18.24
N SER A 187 -16.94 1.55 19.50
CA SER A 187 -16.54 2.36 20.64
C SER A 187 -15.03 2.62 20.64
N PHE A 188 -14.63 3.81 21.10
CA PHE A 188 -13.20 4.14 21.23
C PHE A 188 -12.44 3.17 22.13
N ARG A 189 -13.09 2.61 23.17
CA ARG A 189 -12.49 1.59 24.04
C ARG A 189 -12.20 0.31 23.27
N PHE A 190 -13.11 -0.15 22.41
CA PHE A 190 -12.92 -1.32 21.57
C PHE A 190 -11.78 -1.08 20.55
N PHE A 191 -11.79 0.08 19.88
CA PHE A 191 -10.70 0.48 18.99
C PHE A 191 -9.35 0.45 19.68
N LEU A 192 -9.24 1.04 20.90
CA LEU A 192 -7.98 1.07 21.66
C LEU A 192 -7.49 -0.33 22.05
N THR A 193 -8.40 -1.22 22.47
CA THR A 193 -8.01 -2.60 22.83
C THR A 193 -7.53 -3.39 21.61
N LEU A 194 -8.14 -3.22 20.44
CA LEU A 194 -7.66 -3.84 19.21
C LEU A 194 -6.32 -3.25 18.75
N LEU A 195 -6.14 -1.94 18.88
CA LEU A 195 -4.87 -1.28 18.56
C LEU A 195 -3.73 -1.80 19.45
N LEU A 196 -3.96 -1.90 20.78
CA LEU A 196 -2.99 -2.45 21.71
C LEU A 196 -2.71 -3.93 21.41
N GLY A 197 -3.73 -4.72 21.14
CA GLY A 197 -3.59 -6.11 20.73
C GLY A 197 -2.79 -6.28 19.43
N ALA A 198 -3.05 -5.45 18.43
CA ALA A 198 -2.29 -5.42 17.17
C ALA A 198 -0.82 -5.02 17.39
N LEU A 199 -0.56 -4.03 18.27
CA LEU A 199 0.79 -3.60 18.61
C LEU A 199 1.55 -4.74 19.35
N MET A 200 0.91 -5.39 20.32
CA MET A 200 1.52 -6.53 21.02
C MET A 200 1.81 -7.69 20.07
N PHE A 201 0.88 -8.01 19.17
CA PHE A 201 1.08 -9.03 18.15
C PHE A 201 2.24 -8.67 17.21
N PHE A 202 2.33 -7.42 16.79
CA PHE A 202 3.41 -6.93 15.91
C PHE A 202 4.77 -7.01 16.60
N LEU A 203 4.86 -6.59 17.86
CA LEU A 203 6.07 -6.74 18.68
C LEU A 203 6.46 -8.21 18.83
N PHE A 204 5.53 -9.07 19.24
CA PHE A 204 5.77 -10.51 19.34
C PHE A 204 6.30 -11.08 18.02
N PHE A 205 5.67 -10.70 16.90
CA PHE A 205 6.06 -11.18 15.58
C PHE A 205 7.48 -10.73 15.15
N ILE A 206 7.92 -9.56 15.58
CA ILE A 206 9.30 -9.09 15.35
C ILE A 206 10.30 -10.02 16.01
N PHE A 207 10.04 -10.38 17.27
CA PHE A 207 10.96 -11.22 18.05
C PHE A 207 11.01 -12.69 17.60
N THR A 208 10.13 -13.14 16.71
CA THR A 208 10.12 -14.52 16.21
C THR A 208 11.13 -14.83 15.10
N ALA A 209 11.84 -13.82 14.56
CA ALA A 209 12.81 -14.05 13.48
C ALA A 209 13.98 -13.07 13.54
N GLU A 210 15.20 -13.59 13.55
CA GLU A 210 16.45 -12.80 13.66
C GLU A 210 16.58 -11.73 12.58
N HIS A 211 16.26 -12.05 11.32
CA HIS A 211 16.34 -11.07 10.24
C HIS A 211 15.43 -9.85 10.43
N ARG A 212 14.35 -9.97 11.22
CA ARG A 212 13.45 -8.85 11.56
C ARG A 212 14.05 -7.99 12.65
N ILE A 213 14.68 -8.61 13.63
CA ILE A 213 15.41 -7.93 14.70
C ILE A 213 16.58 -7.14 14.10
N ILE A 214 17.35 -7.76 13.18
CA ILE A 214 18.45 -7.09 12.49
C ILE A 214 17.96 -5.85 11.73
N ARG A 215 16.83 -5.92 11.02
CA ARG A 215 16.25 -4.76 10.31
C ARG A 215 15.89 -3.61 11.25
N ILE A 216 15.37 -3.92 12.45
CA ILE A 216 15.04 -2.89 13.45
C ILE A 216 16.31 -2.32 14.05
N LYS A 217 17.30 -3.14 14.37
CA LYS A 217 18.59 -2.67 14.87
C LYS A 217 19.29 -1.78 13.86
N SER A 218 19.30 -2.16 12.58
CA SER A 218 19.88 -1.36 11.51
C SER A 218 19.14 -0.03 11.31
N TRP A 219 17.82 -0.03 11.38
CA TRP A 219 17.04 1.20 11.35
C TRP A 219 17.31 2.09 12.58
N TRP A 220 17.34 1.47 13.78
CA TRP A 220 17.65 2.21 15.02
C TRP A 220 19.05 2.81 14.99
N ALA A 221 20.05 2.12 14.44
CA ALA A 221 21.41 2.60 14.29
C ALA A 221 21.48 3.93 13.50
N LEU A 222 20.59 4.19 12.54
CA LEU A 222 20.49 5.46 11.84
C LEU A 222 19.81 6.56 12.68
N ALA A 223 18.71 6.20 13.35
CA ALA A 223 17.89 7.16 14.07
C ALA A 223 18.47 7.49 15.47
N GLN A 224 19.30 6.61 16.03
CA GLN A 224 19.72 6.65 17.42
C GLN A 224 20.41 7.95 17.81
N ASN A 225 21.27 8.53 16.98
CA ASN A 225 22.01 9.74 17.34
C ASN A 225 21.05 10.91 17.62
N SER A 226 20.10 11.16 16.74
CA SER A 226 19.11 12.24 16.92
C SER A 226 18.14 11.99 18.07
N VAL A 227 17.85 10.73 18.40
CA VAL A 227 16.91 10.38 19.46
C VAL A 227 17.63 10.33 20.81
N LEU A 228 18.82 9.74 20.88
CA LEU A 228 19.57 9.57 22.13
C LEU A 228 20.10 10.87 22.71
N GLU A 229 20.27 11.92 21.89
CA GLU A 229 20.59 13.28 22.36
C GLU A 229 19.52 13.86 23.31
N LEU A 230 18.28 13.35 23.23
CA LEU A 230 17.17 13.77 24.09
C LEU A 230 17.17 13.07 25.46
N PHE A 231 18.00 12.06 25.67
CA PHE A 231 18.04 11.24 26.88
C PHE A 231 19.32 11.47 27.69
N PRO A 232 19.30 11.25 29.02
CA PRO A 232 20.51 11.23 29.84
C PRO A 232 21.53 10.21 29.32
N ALA A 233 22.83 10.52 29.46
CA ALA A 233 23.92 9.69 28.93
C ALA A 233 23.86 8.21 29.38
N SER A 234 23.44 7.96 30.63
CA SER A 234 23.30 6.59 31.17
C SER A 234 22.25 5.75 30.46
N ILE A 235 21.18 6.35 29.96
CA ILE A 235 20.14 5.68 29.17
C ILE A 235 20.57 5.59 27.69
N ALA A 236 21.19 6.65 27.18
CA ALA A 236 21.67 6.72 25.82
C ALA A 236 22.69 5.60 25.51
N GLU A 237 23.64 5.35 26.41
CA GLU A 237 24.64 4.28 26.25
C GLU A 237 24.01 2.88 26.23
N GLN A 238 22.99 2.61 27.07
CA GLN A 238 22.32 1.30 27.09
C GLN A 238 21.50 1.01 25.83
N LEU A 239 20.96 2.06 25.20
CA LEU A 239 20.14 1.95 23.98
C LEU A 239 20.97 2.03 22.70
N ARG A 240 22.26 2.36 22.80
CA ARG A 240 23.14 2.48 21.63
C ARG A 240 23.46 1.12 21.03
N VAL A 241 23.19 0.99 19.75
CA VAL A 241 23.51 -0.19 18.94
C VAL A 241 24.79 0.10 18.13
N PRO A 242 25.78 -0.84 18.08
CA PRO A 242 26.95 -0.65 17.24
C PRO A 242 26.59 -0.44 15.77
N THR A 243 27.25 0.51 15.12
CA THR A 243 26.97 0.95 13.73
C THR A 243 27.57 0.04 12.65
N GLU A 244 28.00 -1.16 13.00
CA GLU A 244 28.66 -2.08 12.05
C GLU A 244 27.76 -2.55 10.87
N VAL A 245 26.47 -2.31 10.95
CA VAL A 245 25.51 -2.67 9.88
C VAL A 245 24.80 -1.40 9.44
N GLU A 246 25.43 -0.58 8.60
CA GLU A 246 24.69 0.50 7.93
C GLU A 246 23.56 -0.11 7.08
N PRO A 247 22.31 0.32 7.25
CA PRO A 247 21.21 -0.11 6.40
C PRO A 247 21.40 0.51 5.02
N TYR A 248 22.13 -0.21 4.15
CA TYR A 248 22.51 0.19 2.80
C TYR A 248 21.37 0.89 2.03
N GLN A 249 20.18 0.30 2.01
CA GLN A 249 19.05 0.84 1.26
C GLN A 249 18.49 2.16 1.83
N ILE A 250 18.43 2.31 3.18
CA ILE A 250 17.91 3.54 3.80
C ILE A 250 18.93 4.68 3.61
N GLY A 251 20.22 4.41 3.82
CA GLY A 251 21.27 5.41 3.63
C GLY A 251 21.27 5.96 2.20
N HIS A 252 21.20 5.07 1.19
CA HIS A 252 21.13 5.51 -0.20
C HIS A 252 19.82 6.20 -0.57
N SER A 253 18.69 5.83 0.05
CA SER A 253 17.43 6.54 -0.13
C SER A 253 17.51 7.97 0.40
N LEU A 254 18.06 8.16 1.60
CA LEU A 254 18.25 9.49 2.19
C LEU A 254 19.25 10.34 1.37
N ASN A 255 20.33 9.72 0.88
CA ASN A 255 21.29 10.37 0.01
C ASN A 255 20.66 10.81 -1.32
N ALA A 256 19.79 9.97 -1.93
CA ALA A 256 19.06 10.33 -3.13
C ALA A 256 18.14 11.56 -2.89
N ILE A 257 17.39 11.54 -1.77
CA ILE A 257 16.54 12.67 -1.38
C ILE A 257 17.37 13.94 -1.16
N HIS A 258 18.52 13.83 -0.47
CA HIS A 258 19.42 14.96 -0.24
C HIS A 258 20.01 15.50 -1.53
N ASN A 259 20.45 14.63 -2.44
CA ASN A 259 21.03 14.98 -3.72
C ASN A 259 20.06 15.78 -4.60
N GLY A 260 18.77 15.48 -4.52
CA GLY A 260 17.74 16.18 -5.28
C GLY A 260 17.50 17.63 -4.85
N GLY A 261 17.76 18.00 -3.61
CA GLY A 261 17.56 19.36 -3.10
C GLY A 261 16.18 19.92 -3.41
N LEU A 262 16.11 21.21 -3.78
CA LEU A 262 14.83 21.87 -4.08
C LEU A 262 14.31 21.58 -5.50
N PHE A 263 15.19 21.57 -6.50
CA PHE A 263 14.81 21.52 -7.92
C PHE A 263 15.12 20.19 -8.62
N GLY A 264 15.84 19.28 -7.93
CA GLY A 264 16.29 18.01 -8.49
C GLY A 264 17.57 18.13 -9.32
N THR A 265 18.11 16.94 -9.64
CA THR A 265 19.29 16.82 -10.52
C THR A 265 18.92 16.90 -12.01
N GLY A 266 17.63 16.88 -12.30
CA GLY A 266 17.08 16.81 -13.66
C GLY A 266 16.63 15.40 -14.05
N ILE A 267 15.73 15.34 -15.03
CA ILE A 267 15.15 14.08 -15.55
C ILE A 267 16.28 13.19 -16.07
N ALA A 268 16.28 11.94 -15.65
CA ALA A 268 17.28 10.93 -15.99
C ALA A 268 18.71 11.17 -15.46
N ASN A 269 18.97 12.26 -14.74
CA ASN A 269 20.29 12.63 -14.23
C ASN A 269 20.56 12.14 -12.77
N GLY A 270 19.63 11.43 -12.16
CA GLY A 270 19.83 10.82 -10.83
C GLY A 270 20.99 9.82 -10.83
N THR A 271 21.83 9.86 -9.82
CA THR A 271 23.01 8.99 -9.66
C THR A 271 22.72 7.75 -8.82
N PHE A 272 21.86 7.86 -7.80
CA PHE A 272 21.58 6.74 -6.89
C PHE A 272 20.81 5.59 -7.54
N LYS A 273 20.07 5.85 -8.62
CA LYS A 273 19.45 4.81 -9.45
C LYS A 273 20.46 3.92 -10.21
N LEU A 274 21.73 4.34 -10.31
CA LEU A 274 22.77 3.64 -11.07
C LEU A 274 23.44 2.53 -10.25
N GLY A 275 22.68 1.74 -9.50
CA GLY A 275 23.13 0.57 -8.77
C GLY A 275 23.29 0.77 -7.25
N PHE A 276 23.26 2.00 -6.75
CA PHE A 276 23.32 2.27 -5.32
C PHE A 276 21.97 2.00 -4.62
N LEU A 277 20.86 2.31 -5.26
CA LEU A 277 19.54 2.05 -4.75
C LEU A 277 18.81 1.04 -5.64
N SER A 278 18.76 -0.22 -5.18
CA SER A 278 18.03 -1.27 -5.89
C SER A 278 16.53 -1.00 -5.91
N GLU A 279 15.84 -1.46 -6.96
CA GLU A 279 14.38 -1.37 -7.10
C GLU A 279 13.82 0.06 -6.98
N VAL A 280 14.55 1.06 -7.51
CA VAL A 280 14.15 2.48 -7.41
C VAL A 280 12.80 2.71 -8.05
N HIS A 281 12.52 2.08 -9.19
CA HIS A 281 11.27 2.21 -9.93
C HIS A 281 10.07 1.52 -9.26
N THR A 282 10.30 0.70 -8.22
CA THR A 282 9.26 -0.01 -7.46
C THR A 282 9.08 0.59 -6.06
N ASP A 283 9.86 0.16 -5.08
CA ASP A 283 9.68 0.48 -3.67
C ASP A 283 10.26 1.84 -3.26
N PHE A 284 11.23 2.36 -4.04
CA PHE A 284 11.90 3.64 -3.77
C PHE A 284 11.54 4.74 -4.77
N VAL A 285 10.40 4.61 -5.44
CA VAL A 285 9.99 5.57 -6.49
C VAL A 285 9.93 7.02 -5.98
N LEU A 286 9.54 7.26 -4.73
CA LEU A 286 9.53 8.61 -4.16
C LEU A 286 10.93 9.15 -3.88
N ALA A 287 11.90 8.29 -3.55
CA ALA A 287 13.30 8.71 -3.40
C ALA A 287 13.90 9.07 -4.77
N GLY A 288 13.64 8.25 -5.80
CA GLY A 288 14.04 8.57 -7.18
C GLY A 288 13.36 9.82 -7.73
N LEU A 289 12.07 10.01 -7.44
CA LEU A 289 11.33 11.24 -7.75
C LEU A 289 12.00 12.45 -7.07
N ALA A 290 12.36 12.32 -5.79
CA ALA A 290 13.02 13.38 -5.04
C ALA A 290 14.41 13.70 -5.63
N GLU A 291 15.17 12.71 -6.06
CA GLU A 291 16.47 12.92 -6.68
C GLU A 291 16.36 13.66 -8.01
N GLU A 292 15.45 13.22 -8.91
CA GLU A 292 15.35 13.79 -10.26
C GLU A 292 14.60 15.12 -10.30
N PHE A 293 13.52 15.29 -9.53
CA PHE A 293 12.62 16.45 -9.58
C PHE A 293 12.69 17.34 -8.33
N GLY A 294 13.48 16.97 -7.35
CA GLY A 294 13.64 17.72 -6.10
C GLY A 294 12.40 17.77 -5.22
N PHE A 295 12.47 18.57 -4.17
CA PHE A 295 11.37 18.79 -3.24
C PHE A 295 10.10 19.31 -3.93
N ILE A 296 10.24 20.20 -4.91
CA ILE A 296 9.10 20.76 -5.67
C ILE A 296 8.37 19.66 -6.44
N GLY A 297 9.09 18.76 -7.10
CA GLY A 297 8.49 17.62 -7.79
C GLY A 297 7.74 16.67 -6.86
N VAL A 298 8.34 16.38 -5.70
CA VAL A 298 7.68 15.57 -4.66
C VAL A 298 6.41 16.26 -4.16
N LEU A 299 6.48 17.57 -3.85
CA LEU A 299 5.33 18.34 -3.39
C LEU A 299 4.17 18.32 -4.40
N PHE A 300 4.49 18.47 -5.69
CA PHE A 300 3.50 18.41 -6.77
C PHE A 300 2.79 17.04 -6.83
N VAL A 301 3.55 15.95 -6.78
CA VAL A 301 3.00 14.59 -6.82
C VAL A 301 2.17 14.30 -5.57
N VAL A 302 2.68 14.68 -4.39
CA VAL A 302 1.95 14.56 -3.10
C VAL A 302 0.65 15.34 -3.15
N PHE A 303 0.65 16.56 -3.70
CA PHE A 303 -0.56 17.37 -3.84
C PHE A 303 -1.62 16.67 -4.70
N ILE A 304 -1.24 16.13 -5.87
CA ILE A 304 -2.18 15.38 -6.73
C ILE A 304 -2.71 14.15 -6.00
N PHE A 305 -1.84 13.41 -5.32
CA PHE A 305 -2.23 12.22 -4.55
C PHE A 305 -3.19 12.57 -3.41
N MET A 306 -2.91 13.59 -2.63
CA MET A 306 -3.78 14.07 -1.55
C MET A 306 -5.12 14.59 -2.08
N TRP A 307 -5.11 15.25 -3.23
CA TRP A 307 -6.35 15.68 -3.88
C TRP A 307 -7.19 14.48 -4.35
N MET A 308 -6.57 13.44 -4.88
CA MET A 308 -7.22 12.16 -5.19
C MET A 308 -7.88 11.56 -3.93
N ILE A 309 -7.15 11.47 -2.82
CA ILE A 309 -7.68 10.95 -1.55
C ILE A 309 -8.84 11.82 -1.03
N GLN A 310 -8.71 13.12 -1.07
CA GLN A 310 -9.79 14.05 -0.70
C GLN A 310 -11.06 13.81 -1.54
N ARG A 311 -10.92 13.55 -2.85
CA ARG A 311 -12.08 13.23 -3.72
C ARG A 311 -12.74 11.93 -3.32
N ILE A 312 -11.96 10.89 -2.97
CA ILE A 312 -12.48 9.60 -2.48
C ILE A 312 -13.27 9.81 -1.18
N PHE A 313 -12.71 10.53 -0.21
CA PHE A 313 -13.39 10.83 1.05
C PHE A 313 -14.63 11.72 0.85
N LYS A 314 -14.61 12.64 -0.12
CA LYS A 314 -15.79 13.40 -0.46
C LYS A 314 -16.92 12.53 -1.02
N ILE A 315 -16.60 11.52 -1.84
CA ILE A 315 -17.57 10.53 -2.33
C ILE A 315 -18.14 9.72 -1.17
N ALA A 316 -17.29 9.25 -0.26
CA ALA A 316 -17.71 8.55 0.94
C ALA A 316 -18.72 9.40 1.74
N ASN A 317 -18.32 10.59 2.19
CA ASN A 317 -19.12 11.45 3.08
C ASN A 317 -20.43 11.97 2.44
N ARG A 318 -20.57 11.86 1.14
CA ARG A 318 -21.77 12.26 0.41
C ARG A 318 -22.67 11.11 -0.02
N SER A 319 -22.35 9.90 0.42
CA SER A 319 -23.13 8.69 0.16
C SER A 319 -24.11 8.44 1.30
N ASP A 320 -25.38 8.27 0.99
CA ASP A 320 -26.41 7.89 1.98
C ASP A 320 -26.36 6.38 2.29
N ASP A 321 -25.77 5.57 1.40
CA ASP A 321 -25.60 4.12 1.59
C ASP A 321 -24.37 3.84 2.47
N SER A 322 -24.58 3.21 3.63
CA SER A 322 -23.53 2.91 4.58
C SER A 322 -22.44 1.97 4.01
N THR A 323 -22.78 1.06 3.09
CA THR A 323 -21.81 0.19 2.44
C THR A 323 -20.90 0.99 1.50
N ILE A 324 -21.50 1.87 0.70
CA ILE A 324 -20.75 2.77 -0.22
C ILE A 324 -19.87 3.73 0.59
N TYR A 325 -20.40 4.29 1.68
CA TYR A 325 -19.64 5.15 2.60
C TYR A 325 -18.39 4.43 3.11
N LEU A 326 -18.56 3.26 3.76
CA LEU A 326 -17.46 2.52 4.36
C LEU A 326 -16.51 1.97 3.30
N PHE A 327 -17.00 1.53 2.14
CA PHE A 327 -16.14 1.04 1.06
C PHE A 327 -15.26 2.15 0.48
N SER A 328 -15.86 3.29 0.13
CA SER A 328 -15.10 4.42 -0.41
C SER A 328 -14.09 4.96 0.60
N LEU A 329 -14.50 5.07 1.88
CA LEU A 329 -13.61 5.45 2.97
C LEU A 329 -12.46 4.44 3.13
N GLY A 330 -12.77 3.14 3.13
CA GLY A 330 -11.78 2.07 3.25
C GLY A 330 -10.77 2.05 2.10
N VAL A 331 -11.22 2.32 0.86
CA VAL A 331 -10.30 2.47 -0.29
C VAL A 331 -9.39 3.69 -0.09
N GLY A 332 -9.92 4.83 0.33
CA GLY A 332 -9.12 6.00 0.63
C GLY A 332 -8.08 5.75 1.73
N LEU A 333 -8.47 5.06 2.80
CA LEU A 333 -7.56 4.66 3.89
C LEU A 333 -6.50 3.67 3.39
N LEU A 334 -6.88 2.65 2.63
CA LEU A 334 -5.95 1.65 2.07
C LEU A 334 -4.85 2.31 1.23
N LEU A 335 -5.23 3.20 0.30
CA LEU A 335 -4.28 3.91 -0.56
C LEU A 335 -3.41 4.89 0.25
N SER A 336 -4.02 5.60 1.23
CA SER A 336 -3.29 6.51 2.11
C SER A 336 -2.25 5.79 2.97
N PHE A 337 -2.61 4.65 3.58
CA PHE A 337 -1.66 3.89 4.39
C PHE A 337 -0.56 3.25 3.55
N ALA A 338 -0.86 2.76 2.35
CA ALA A 338 0.18 2.26 1.44
C ALA A 338 1.18 3.37 1.09
N PHE A 339 0.70 4.57 0.77
CA PHE A 339 1.56 5.74 0.52
C PHE A 339 2.40 6.13 1.75
N LEU A 340 1.76 6.27 2.92
CA LEU A 340 2.45 6.70 4.15
C LEU A 340 3.50 5.69 4.63
N VAL A 341 3.19 4.38 4.58
CA VAL A 341 4.15 3.35 4.99
C VAL A 341 5.36 3.33 4.08
N ASN A 342 5.19 3.55 2.77
CA ASN A 342 6.32 3.71 1.85
C ASN A 342 7.11 4.98 2.17
N ALA A 343 6.44 6.14 2.23
CA ALA A 343 7.08 7.44 2.47
C ALA A 343 7.87 7.47 3.79
N TYR A 344 7.32 6.91 4.88
CA TYR A 344 8.03 6.80 6.16
C TYR A 344 9.20 5.82 6.10
N GLY A 345 9.08 4.76 5.32
CA GLY A 345 10.18 3.81 5.11
C GLY A 345 11.37 4.45 4.41
N ILE A 346 11.15 5.13 3.28
CA ILE A 346 12.23 5.74 2.49
C ILE A 346 12.88 6.96 3.18
N SER A 347 12.11 7.66 4.04
CA SER A 347 12.61 8.78 4.84
C SER A 347 13.30 8.36 6.14
N GLY A 348 13.41 7.05 6.42
CA GLY A 348 14.06 6.54 7.63
C GLY A 348 13.24 6.71 8.92
N ILE A 349 12.01 7.25 8.87
CA ILE A 349 11.13 7.38 10.04
C ILE A 349 10.69 6.01 10.57
N THR A 350 10.49 5.04 9.67
CA THR A 350 10.18 3.64 10.02
C THR A 350 11.12 2.69 9.28
N PRO A 351 11.27 1.43 9.76
CA PRO A 351 11.97 0.41 8.99
C PRO A 351 11.34 0.22 7.61
N ILE A 352 12.16 0.09 6.58
CA ILE A 352 11.71 -0.10 5.19
C ILE A 352 10.85 -1.37 5.07
N LYS A 353 9.74 -1.22 4.37
CA LYS A 353 8.86 -2.30 3.92
C LYS A 353 8.65 -2.13 2.42
N GLY A 354 8.92 -3.17 1.63
CA GLY A 354 8.72 -3.17 0.19
C GLY A 354 7.23 -3.04 -0.17
N ILE A 355 6.71 -1.84 -0.12
CA ILE A 355 5.32 -1.51 -0.47
C ILE A 355 5.35 -0.54 -1.64
N SER A 356 4.68 -0.90 -2.71
CA SER A 356 4.51 -0.01 -3.86
C SER A 356 3.65 1.20 -3.52
N VAL A 357 4.04 2.36 -4.02
CA VAL A 357 3.24 3.60 -3.94
C VAL A 357 2.11 3.51 -4.96
N PRO A 358 0.83 3.61 -4.53
CA PRO A 358 -0.30 3.49 -5.44
C PRO A 358 -0.21 4.45 -6.63
N PHE A 359 -0.40 3.94 -7.83
CA PHE A 359 -0.35 4.66 -9.11
C PHE A 359 0.99 5.29 -9.50
N LEU A 360 2.04 5.17 -8.68
CA LEU A 360 3.36 5.75 -8.98
C LEU A 360 4.42 4.69 -9.21
N SER A 361 4.46 3.65 -8.37
CA SER A 361 5.43 2.55 -8.51
C SER A 361 5.19 1.72 -9.75
N TYR A 362 6.27 1.20 -10.33
CA TYR A 362 6.19 0.15 -11.32
C TYR A 362 5.59 -1.12 -10.70
N GLY A 363 4.56 -1.66 -11.36
CA GLY A 363 3.94 -2.91 -10.92
C GLY A 363 2.56 -3.13 -11.55
N GLY A 364 2.47 -4.05 -12.54
CA GLY A 364 1.22 -4.32 -13.25
C GLY A 364 0.06 -4.72 -12.35
N SER A 365 0.31 -5.58 -11.34
CA SER A 365 -0.74 -6.03 -10.42
C SER A 365 -1.20 -4.96 -9.46
N SER A 366 -0.27 -4.16 -8.91
CA SER A 366 -0.61 -3.10 -7.95
C SER A 366 -1.40 -1.97 -8.60
N ILE A 367 -0.97 -1.52 -9.80
CA ILE A 367 -1.67 -0.45 -10.53
C ILE A 367 -3.06 -0.92 -10.99
N LEU A 368 -3.18 -2.17 -11.44
CA LEU A 368 -4.45 -2.74 -11.88
C LEU A 368 -5.41 -2.93 -10.70
N ALA A 369 -4.95 -3.47 -9.57
CA ALA A 369 -5.77 -3.64 -8.37
C ALA A 369 -6.24 -2.29 -7.79
N ALA A 370 -5.35 -1.29 -7.73
CA ALA A 370 -5.72 0.07 -7.34
C ALA A 370 -6.75 0.67 -8.33
N SER A 371 -6.64 0.32 -9.61
CA SER A 371 -7.60 0.74 -10.64
C SER A 371 -8.97 0.10 -10.48
N PHE A 372 -9.04 -1.18 -10.08
CA PHE A 372 -10.30 -1.79 -9.66
C PHE A 372 -10.92 -1.04 -8.47
N ALA A 373 -10.13 -0.72 -7.45
CA ALA A 373 -10.61 0.03 -6.28
C ALA A 373 -11.19 1.39 -6.68
N ILE A 374 -10.47 2.18 -7.49
CA ILE A 374 -10.93 3.48 -7.97
C ILE A 374 -12.14 3.35 -8.91
N GLY A 375 -12.13 2.38 -9.81
CA GLY A 375 -13.26 2.12 -10.70
C GLY A 375 -14.55 1.81 -9.94
N MET A 376 -14.46 0.99 -8.88
CA MET A 376 -15.58 0.70 -7.98
C MET A 376 -16.02 1.95 -7.17
N VAL A 377 -15.09 2.78 -6.70
CA VAL A 377 -15.43 4.07 -6.05
C VAL A 377 -16.10 5.02 -7.03
N LEU A 378 -15.63 5.11 -8.27
CA LEU A 378 -16.25 5.92 -9.32
C LEU A 378 -17.66 5.41 -9.69
N MET A 379 -17.84 4.09 -9.76
CA MET A 379 -19.16 3.47 -9.90
C MET A 379 -20.08 3.90 -8.76
N ALA A 380 -19.60 3.78 -7.52
CA ALA A 380 -20.33 4.17 -6.31
C ALA A 380 -20.65 5.69 -6.26
N SER A 381 -19.79 6.54 -6.83
CA SER A 381 -19.95 8.00 -6.85
C SER A 381 -21.24 8.47 -7.56
N LYS A 382 -21.84 7.62 -8.39
CA LYS A 382 -23.15 7.91 -9.03
C LYS A 382 -24.29 8.07 -8.04
N LYS A 383 -24.17 7.43 -6.85
CA LYS A 383 -25.14 7.53 -5.74
C LYS A 383 -24.79 8.61 -4.74
N ALA A 384 -23.57 9.18 -4.81
CA ALA A 384 -23.16 10.25 -3.94
C ALA A 384 -23.74 11.61 -4.41
N LYS A 385 -24.20 12.43 -3.46
CA LYS A 385 -24.70 13.79 -3.71
C LYS A 385 -23.52 14.74 -3.96
N MET A 386 -22.96 14.72 -5.17
CA MET A 386 -21.73 15.44 -5.51
C MET A 386 -21.91 16.91 -5.92
N ASN A 387 -23.14 17.43 -5.88
CA ASN A 387 -23.44 18.84 -6.19
C ASN A 387 -22.90 19.80 -5.15
#